data_52a410b4ea8827b5c7f3e9cf5c6d3c43
#
_entry.id   52a410b4ea8827b5c7f3e9cf5c6d3c43
#
_cell.length_a   1.000
_cell.length_b   1.000
_cell.length_c   1.000
_cell.angle_alpha   90.00
_cell.angle_beta   90.00
_cell.angle_gamma   90.00
#
_symmetry.space_group_name_H-M   'P 1'
#
loop_
_entity.id
_entity.type
_entity.pdbx_description
1 polymer ?
#
loop_
_entity_poly.entity_id
_entity_poly.type
_entity_poly.pdbx_seq_one_letter_code
_entity_poly.pdbx_strand_id
1 'polypeptide(L)'
;MTWPSSNLKSEWRKCVSENIRSLSARFKDVTSNKKRLDLAGSILKQDPWFSDIMKKLKSEIKAKSELKCDRVNEFDPFENRSLREGGIGLPTLAKDKHAKISNGSVLIEMGCTKSQGRYLKAKEQIKAGDVLILEKPYAAVLVPENKTTHCSHCFELLEEDITSCTVCKQVKYCSISCQLDAWKLYHKHECSLEPLLEMLELSSHLALRLLLVSGIKKLCDFVHSRGGCADPLCSDEIPGCTTDGLYSGDYSCVHSLVTNTELQPTAALVSFALDAACITEIVFGHIYGDQSQSESRNGTNDGSNFALTEENLGCLLLHHLQQMPCNIHAVTAIVSVNEQSGVWSKEQRRIAAGIYPTASLMNHACDPDVIVSFIGRTLVVRATHNIQPGEEIAHCYGPSASRMSREVRQSLLQKQYFFTCNCSACKSDKDLEEQYIFDALYICPKCSSVVIVSRENDKILGKCKNAKCGHVSDFSFEVDVVKNAQKLFGLAVASLEQGQGVKCLETLKECLKKRQNVLQRYDKDVAETHDALARCNASLGNFRQAAFHCEQSTESVRRRFGSESVEYAHELHKLAQLLFNGKLTNKALTVIESGIRLLTIHYGATYTDVEELQNMRKTLRNFLKGKT
;
A
#
# COMPACT_ATOMS: atom_id res chain seq x y z
N MET A 1 -11.18 -30.20 12.49
CA MET A 1 -9.84 -30.39 13.10
C MET A 1 -8.98 -29.25 12.61
N THR A 2 -8.66 -28.29 13.48
CA THR A 2 -7.64 -27.26 13.18
C THR A 2 -6.28 -27.93 13.36
N TRP A 3 -5.54 -28.07 12.28
CA TRP A 3 -4.16 -28.49 12.32
C TRP A 3 -3.35 -27.43 13.10
N PRO A 4 -2.40 -27.82 13.95
CA PRO A 4 -1.49 -26.85 14.52
C PRO A 4 -0.77 -26.16 13.35
N SER A 5 -0.83 -24.82 13.30
CA SER A 5 -0.05 -24.03 12.34
C SER A 5 1.39 -24.49 12.40
N SER A 6 1.94 -25.00 11.30
CA SER A 6 3.31 -25.45 11.24
C SER A 6 4.21 -24.26 11.58
N ASN A 7 5.21 -24.49 12.42
CA ASN A 7 6.18 -23.45 12.81
C ASN A 7 7.20 -23.20 11.67
N LEU A 8 6.93 -23.71 10.45
CA LEU A 8 7.84 -23.69 9.30
C LEU A 8 8.33 -22.28 8.97
N LYS A 9 7.43 -21.28 9.03
CA LYS A 9 7.82 -19.88 8.77
C LYS A 9 8.86 -19.37 9.78
N SER A 10 8.66 -19.66 11.04
CA SER A 10 9.60 -19.28 12.11
C SER A 10 10.92 -20.03 11.98
N GLU A 11 10.86 -21.33 11.68
CA GLU A 11 12.04 -22.17 11.45
C GLU A 11 12.83 -21.69 10.23
N TRP A 12 12.15 -21.39 9.10
CA TRP A 12 12.78 -20.85 7.89
C TRP A 12 13.49 -19.53 8.15
N ARG A 13 12.76 -18.56 8.75
CA ARG A 13 13.33 -17.25 9.09
C ARG A 13 14.53 -17.36 10.01
N LYS A 14 14.45 -18.22 11.02
CA LYS A 14 15.54 -18.46 11.95
C LYS A 14 16.75 -19.05 11.23
N CYS A 15 16.54 -20.08 10.40
CA CYS A 15 17.61 -20.72 9.64
C CYS A 15 18.33 -19.74 8.72
N VAL A 16 17.57 -18.91 7.96
CA VAL A 16 18.14 -17.87 7.11
C VAL A 16 18.90 -16.83 7.93
N SER A 17 18.32 -16.30 9.02
CA SER A 17 18.92 -15.21 9.80
C SER A 17 20.21 -15.65 10.52
N GLU A 18 20.25 -16.85 11.08
CA GLU A 18 21.43 -17.37 11.77
C GLU A 18 22.61 -17.65 10.82
N ASN A 19 22.31 -18.03 9.57
CA ASN A 19 23.32 -18.35 8.57
C ASN A 19 23.63 -17.20 7.60
N ILE A 20 22.92 -16.07 7.67
CA ILE A 20 22.97 -15.01 6.64
C ILE A 20 24.38 -14.45 6.41
N ARG A 21 25.23 -14.36 7.44
CA ARG A 21 26.61 -13.86 7.28
C ARG A 21 27.50 -14.83 6.48
N SER A 22 27.46 -16.13 6.81
CA SER A 22 28.23 -17.16 6.08
C SER A 22 27.72 -17.34 4.66
N LEU A 23 26.40 -17.32 4.46
CA LEU A 23 25.78 -17.39 3.17
C LEU A 23 26.11 -16.17 2.30
N SER A 24 26.06 -14.95 2.86
CA SER A 24 26.44 -13.73 2.16
C SER A 24 27.89 -13.77 1.65
N ALA A 25 28.80 -14.34 2.42
CA ALA A 25 30.19 -14.52 1.97
C ALA A 25 30.29 -15.43 0.74
N ARG A 26 29.48 -16.51 0.67
CA ARG A 26 29.42 -17.44 -0.48
C ARG A 26 28.81 -16.80 -1.73
N PHE A 27 27.91 -15.84 -1.58
CA PHE A 27 27.22 -15.16 -2.66
C PHE A 27 27.95 -13.89 -3.16
N LYS A 28 28.99 -13.43 -2.48
CA LYS A 28 29.63 -12.12 -2.71
C LYS A 28 30.01 -11.88 -4.18
N ASP A 29 30.56 -12.89 -4.84
CA ASP A 29 31.07 -12.77 -6.21
C ASP A 29 30.14 -13.44 -7.25
N VAL A 30 28.92 -13.79 -6.84
CA VAL A 30 27.95 -14.45 -7.72
C VAL A 30 27.06 -13.41 -8.40
N THR A 31 27.28 -13.14 -9.67
CA THR A 31 26.64 -12.07 -10.43
C THR A 31 25.40 -12.50 -11.21
N SER A 32 25.35 -13.73 -11.76
CA SER A 32 24.21 -14.19 -12.56
C SER A 32 23.13 -14.89 -11.71
N ASN A 33 21.86 -14.74 -12.10
CA ASN A 33 20.72 -15.38 -11.43
C ASN A 33 20.81 -16.91 -11.48
N LYS A 34 21.27 -17.49 -12.59
CA LYS A 34 21.53 -18.93 -12.70
C LYS A 34 22.49 -19.44 -11.62
N LYS A 35 23.67 -18.81 -11.48
CA LYS A 35 24.65 -19.20 -10.48
C LYS A 35 24.14 -18.99 -9.04
N ARG A 36 23.34 -17.94 -8.81
CA ARG A 36 22.69 -17.73 -7.50
C ARG A 36 21.68 -18.83 -7.18
N LEU A 37 20.88 -19.23 -8.16
CA LEU A 37 19.92 -20.32 -8.03
C LEU A 37 20.61 -21.66 -7.79
N ASP A 38 21.64 -22.00 -8.57
CA ASP A 38 22.42 -23.24 -8.41
C ASP A 38 23.04 -23.33 -7.01
N LEU A 39 23.63 -22.23 -6.54
CA LEU A 39 24.22 -22.16 -5.21
C LEU A 39 23.15 -22.32 -4.11
N ALA A 40 22.01 -21.64 -4.23
CA ALA A 40 20.90 -21.77 -3.30
C ALA A 40 20.34 -23.21 -3.26
N GLY A 41 20.10 -23.81 -4.43
CA GLY A 41 19.65 -25.21 -4.54
C GLY A 41 20.62 -26.20 -3.91
N SER A 42 21.96 -25.97 -4.06
CA SER A 42 22.99 -26.76 -3.38
C SER A 42 22.89 -26.61 -1.86
N ILE A 43 22.68 -25.41 -1.34
CA ILE A 43 22.50 -25.16 0.10
C ILE A 43 21.27 -25.90 0.63
N LEU A 44 20.13 -25.79 -0.03
CA LEU A 44 18.89 -26.45 0.40
C LEU A 44 19.02 -27.96 0.51
N LYS A 45 19.88 -28.59 -0.34
CA LYS A 45 20.11 -30.03 -0.36
C LYS A 45 21.17 -30.49 0.64
N GLN A 46 22.24 -29.73 0.80
CA GLN A 46 23.44 -30.13 1.55
C GLN A 46 23.45 -29.67 3.00
N ASP A 47 22.84 -28.52 3.29
CA ASP A 47 22.77 -28.03 4.66
C ASP A 47 21.69 -28.79 5.45
N PRO A 48 22.03 -29.43 6.57
CA PRO A 48 21.09 -30.27 7.32
C PRO A 48 19.81 -29.54 7.76
N TRP A 49 19.91 -28.27 8.14
CA TRP A 49 18.77 -27.48 8.63
C TRP A 49 17.79 -27.17 7.51
N PHE A 50 18.28 -26.67 6.38
CA PHE A 50 17.43 -26.40 5.22
C PHE A 50 16.83 -27.69 4.65
N SER A 51 17.64 -28.76 4.56
CA SER A 51 17.17 -30.07 4.08
C SER A 51 16.05 -30.65 4.95
N ASP A 52 16.12 -30.47 6.28
CA ASP A 52 15.07 -30.92 7.20
C ASP A 52 13.76 -30.12 7.00
N ILE A 53 13.86 -28.79 6.89
CA ILE A 53 12.68 -27.93 6.60
C ILE A 53 12.05 -28.33 5.26
N MET A 54 12.85 -28.57 4.22
CA MET A 54 12.36 -29.00 2.91
C MET A 54 11.63 -30.35 2.95
N LYS A 55 12.12 -31.30 3.75
CA LYS A 55 11.46 -32.60 3.96
C LYS A 55 10.12 -32.45 4.66
N LYS A 56 10.07 -31.65 5.74
CA LYS A 56 8.82 -31.33 6.46
C LYS A 56 7.80 -30.70 5.53
N LEU A 57 8.20 -29.67 4.77
CA LEU A 57 7.36 -28.95 3.82
C LEU A 57 6.78 -29.90 2.76
N LYS A 58 7.62 -30.73 2.13
CA LYS A 58 7.17 -31.71 1.14
C LYS A 58 6.17 -32.72 1.72
N SER A 59 6.41 -33.18 2.95
CA SER A 59 5.51 -34.10 3.66
C SER A 59 4.14 -33.45 3.91
N GLU A 60 4.09 -32.19 4.35
CA GLU A 60 2.85 -31.48 4.60
C GLU A 60 2.05 -31.23 3.31
N ILE A 61 2.73 -30.83 2.21
CA ILE A 61 2.10 -30.65 0.90
C ILE A 61 1.54 -31.96 0.37
N LYS A 62 2.29 -33.07 0.49
CA LYS A 62 1.83 -34.39 0.08
C LYS A 62 0.58 -34.82 0.84
N ALA A 63 0.57 -34.70 2.17
CA ALA A 63 -0.59 -35.02 3.00
C ALA A 63 -1.84 -34.21 2.61
N LYS A 64 -1.68 -32.93 2.28
CA LYS A 64 -2.79 -32.10 1.81
C LYS A 64 -3.26 -32.45 0.41
N SER A 65 -2.38 -32.89 -0.49
CA SER A 65 -2.72 -33.33 -1.84
C SER A 65 -3.50 -34.64 -1.84
N GLU A 66 -3.16 -35.58 -0.98
CA GLU A 66 -3.85 -36.87 -0.82
C GLU A 66 -5.29 -36.69 -0.32
N LEU A 67 -5.56 -35.75 0.58
CA LEU A 67 -6.91 -35.42 1.05
C LEU A 67 -7.83 -34.82 -0.02
N LYS A 68 -7.30 -34.40 -1.16
CA LYS A 68 -8.04 -33.78 -2.27
C LYS A 68 -8.57 -34.76 -3.31
N CYS A 69 -7.92 -35.91 -3.50
CA CYS A 69 -8.21 -36.84 -4.58
C CYS A 69 -9.66 -37.33 -4.57
N ASP A 70 -10.30 -37.38 -3.40
CA ASP A 70 -11.68 -37.88 -3.25
C ASP A 70 -12.77 -36.84 -3.57
N ARG A 71 -12.45 -35.58 -3.85
CA ARG A 71 -13.43 -34.47 -3.94
C ARG A 71 -13.48 -33.71 -5.26
N VAL A 72 -12.57 -33.96 -6.20
CA VAL A 72 -12.46 -33.15 -7.44
C VAL A 72 -13.51 -33.54 -8.49
N ASN A 73 -14.19 -34.69 -8.36
CA ASN A 73 -15.12 -35.22 -9.35
C ASN A 73 -16.55 -34.64 -9.32
N GLU A 74 -16.88 -33.75 -8.38
CA GLU A 74 -18.25 -33.21 -8.24
C GLU A 74 -18.41 -31.70 -8.59
N PHE A 75 -17.37 -31.06 -9.13
CA PHE A 75 -17.46 -29.63 -9.44
C PHE A 75 -17.77 -29.41 -10.93
N ASP A 76 -19.05 -29.19 -11.25
CA ASP A 76 -19.48 -28.65 -12.54
C ASP A 76 -19.41 -27.10 -12.51
N PRO A 77 -18.49 -26.46 -13.27
CA PRO A 77 -18.32 -25.02 -13.27
C PRO A 77 -19.40 -24.25 -14.07
N PHE A 78 -20.41 -24.93 -14.64
CA PHE A 78 -21.31 -24.33 -15.63
C PHE A 78 -22.77 -24.14 -15.21
N GLU A 79 -23.14 -24.29 -13.93
CA GLU A 79 -24.47 -23.85 -13.51
C GLU A 79 -24.57 -22.32 -13.52
N ASN A 80 -25.29 -21.84 -14.54
CA ASN A 80 -25.67 -20.46 -14.76
C ASN A 80 -26.37 -19.86 -13.53
N ARG A 81 -25.66 -19.03 -12.74
CA ARG A 81 -26.27 -18.07 -11.81
C ARG A 81 -25.78 -16.68 -12.10
N SER A 82 -26.72 -15.75 -12.16
CA SER A 82 -26.57 -14.35 -12.51
C SER A 82 -25.39 -13.68 -11.80
N LEU A 83 -24.51 -13.08 -12.60
CA LEU A 83 -23.43 -12.21 -12.17
C LEU A 83 -24.01 -11.05 -11.34
N ARG A 84 -23.67 -10.95 -10.06
CA ARG A 84 -23.86 -9.70 -9.32
C ARG A 84 -22.79 -8.70 -9.81
N GLU A 85 -23.16 -7.83 -10.73
CA GLU A 85 -22.49 -6.56 -10.94
C GLU A 85 -22.95 -5.60 -9.85
N GLY A 86 -22.38 -5.70 -8.66
CA GLY A 86 -22.73 -4.87 -7.51
C GLY A 86 -21.47 -4.37 -6.78
N GLY A 87 -20.57 -3.71 -7.51
CA GLY A 87 -19.50 -2.91 -6.91
C GLY A 87 -19.76 -1.42 -7.15
N ILE A 88 -19.19 -0.54 -6.31
CA ILE A 88 -19.09 0.90 -6.55
C ILE A 88 -18.59 1.06 -7.99
N GLY A 89 -19.34 1.76 -8.82
CA GLY A 89 -19.02 1.91 -10.24
C GLY A 89 -17.60 2.45 -10.42
N LEU A 90 -16.78 1.75 -11.22
CA LEU A 90 -15.43 2.23 -11.51
C LEU A 90 -15.52 3.58 -12.24
N PRO A 91 -14.64 4.55 -11.91
CA PRO A 91 -14.59 5.80 -12.64
C PRO A 91 -14.13 5.55 -14.08
N THR A 92 -14.38 6.52 -14.96
CA THR A 92 -13.84 6.51 -16.32
C THR A 92 -12.57 7.33 -16.39
N LEU A 93 -11.67 6.96 -17.30
CA LEU A 93 -10.50 7.78 -17.64
C LEU A 93 -10.94 9.17 -18.12
N ALA A 94 -10.17 10.20 -17.75
CA ALA A 94 -10.38 11.54 -18.25
C ALA A 94 -10.19 11.58 -19.77
N LYS A 95 -11.14 12.16 -20.50
CA LYS A 95 -11.25 12.07 -21.95
C LYS A 95 -11.31 10.60 -22.43
N ASP A 96 -10.38 10.19 -23.29
CA ASP A 96 -10.34 8.88 -23.92
C ASP A 96 -9.20 8.01 -23.38
N LYS A 97 -9.27 6.72 -23.70
CA LYS A 97 -8.19 5.77 -23.42
C LYS A 97 -7.00 6.02 -24.34
N HIS A 98 -5.79 5.98 -23.79
CA HIS A 98 -4.54 6.13 -24.55
C HIS A 98 -4.31 4.97 -25.51
N ALA A 99 -3.92 5.27 -26.78
CA ALA A 99 -3.71 4.24 -27.80
C ALA A 99 -2.50 3.32 -27.51
N LYS A 100 -1.45 3.87 -26.85
CA LYS A 100 -0.18 3.16 -26.58
C LYS A 100 0.07 2.82 -25.11
N ILE A 101 -0.77 3.25 -24.18
CA ILE A 101 -0.68 2.94 -22.75
C ILE A 101 -2.01 2.35 -22.30
N SER A 102 -2.09 1.04 -22.20
CA SER A 102 -3.36 0.30 -22.12
C SER A 102 -4.30 0.72 -21.00
N ASN A 103 -3.79 1.19 -19.87
CA ASN A 103 -4.59 1.59 -18.69
C ASN A 103 -4.56 3.10 -18.43
N GLY A 104 -4.03 3.89 -19.36
CA GLY A 104 -3.84 5.32 -19.25
C GLY A 104 -4.83 6.16 -20.05
N SER A 105 -5.05 7.40 -19.62
CA SER A 105 -5.76 8.44 -20.36
C SER A 105 -4.91 8.99 -21.51
N VAL A 106 -5.53 9.50 -22.57
CA VAL A 106 -4.85 10.23 -23.66
C VAL A 106 -4.13 11.49 -23.18
N LEU A 107 -4.43 11.96 -21.98
CA LEU A 107 -3.80 13.15 -21.37
C LEU A 107 -2.36 12.94 -20.94
N ILE A 108 -1.90 11.68 -20.84
CA ILE A 108 -0.55 11.33 -20.40
C ILE A 108 0.30 10.84 -21.57
N GLU A 109 1.60 10.96 -21.47
CA GLU A 109 2.54 10.31 -22.37
C GLU A 109 3.73 9.75 -21.59
N MET A 110 4.38 8.71 -22.15
CA MET A 110 5.52 8.06 -21.53
C MET A 110 6.81 8.61 -22.11
N GLY A 111 7.78 8.88 -21.23
CA GLY A 111 9.16 9.21 -21.58
C GLY A 111 10.14 8.23 -20.98
N CYS A 112 11.37 8.24 -21.48
CA CYS A 112 12.49 7.49 -20.93
C CYS A 112 13.79 8.29 -21.09
N THR A 113 14.57 8.41 -20.00
CA THR A 113 15.90 9.01 -20.04
C THR A 113 16.87 8.14 -19.22
N LYS A 114 18.17 8.28 -19.50
CA LYS A 114 19.21 7.55 -18.74
C LYS A 114 19.25 7.92 -17.26
N SER A 115 18.88 9.16 -16.92
CA SER A 115 18.94 9.67 -15.54
C SER A 115 17.68 9.40 -14.71
N GLN A 116 16.50 9.32 -15.35
CA GLN A 116 15.21 9.17 -14.68
C GLN A 116 14.57 7.80 -14.92
N GLY A 117 15.11 7.01 -15.86
CA GLY A 117 14.44 5.82 -16.35
C GLY A 117 13.17 6.16 -17.11
N ARG A 118 12.16 5.30 -17.01
CA ARG A 118 10.81 5.55 -17.55
C ARG A 118 10.07 6.52 -16.63
N TYR A 119 9.25 7.39 -17.22
CA TYR A 119 8.39 8.32 -16.48
C TYR A 119 7.13 8.65 -17.28
N LEU A 120 6.13 9.18 -16.60
CA LEU A 120 4.94 9.74 -17.23
C LEU A 120 4.97 11.27 -17.14
N LYS A 121 4.46 11.94 -18.17
CA LYS A 121 4.27 13.39 -18.18
C LYS A 121 2.92 13.76 -18.80
N ALA A 122 2.45 14.96 -18.50
CA ALA A 122 1.24 15.49 -19.09
C ALA A 122 1.48 15.83 -20.58
N LYS A 123 0.67 15.28 -21.45
CA LYS A 123 0.64 15.61 -22.89
C LYS A 123 -0.16 16.89 -23.14
N GLU A 124 -1.24 17.06 -22.40
CA GLU A 124 -2.15 18.20 -22.41
C GLU A 124 -2.38 18.67 -20.99
N GLN A 125 -3.07 19.82 -20.82
CA GLN A 125 -3.47 20.29 -19.52
C GLN A 125 -4.39 19.29 -18.83
N ILE A 126 -4.00 18.87 -17.61
CA ILE A 126 -4.77 17.99 -16.74
C ILE A 126 -5.41 18.84 -15.65
N LYS A 127 -6.68 18.57 -15.32
CA LYS A 127 -7.42 19.26 -14.26
C LYS A 127 -7.48 18.44 -12.99
N ALA A 128 -7.55 19.11 -11.85
CA ALA A 128 -7.82 18.44 -10.57
C ALA A 128 -9.10 17.60 -10.65
N GLY A 129 -9.02 16.34 -10.22
CA GLY A 129 -10.10 15.35 -10.32
C GLY A 129 -10.03 14.43 -11.54
N ASP A 130 -9.25 14.75 -12.58
CA ASP A 130 -9.08 13.90 -13.76
C ASP A 130 -8.48 12.55 -13.38
N VAL A 131 -9.06 11.46 -13.89
CA VAL A 131 -8.54 10.10 -13.74
C VAL A 131 -7.54 9.81 -14.85
N LEU A 132 -6.29 9.59 -14.47
CA LEU A 132 -5.18 9.41 -15.40
C LEU A 132 -4.85 7.96 -15.70
N ILE A 133 -4.98 7.09 -14.68
CA ILE A 133 -4.75 5.65 -14.79
C ILE A 133 -5.86 4.91 -14.07
N LEU A 134 -6.35 3.84 -14.71
CA LEU A 134 -7.31 2.90 -14.15
C LEU A 134 -6.82 1.49 -14.45
N GLU A 135 -6.23 0.83 -13.46
CA GLU A 135 -5.48 -0.40 -13.69
C GLU A 135 -5.87 -1.51 -12.71
N LYS A 136 -6.20 -2.69 -13.24
CA LYS A 136 -6.27 -3.93 -12.45
C LYS A 136 -4.85 -4.46 -12.23
N PRO A 137 -4.54 -5.05 -11.06
CA PRO A 137 -3.20 -5.60 -10.83
C PRO A 137 -2.92 -6.74 -11.80
N TYR A 138 -1.69 -6.84 -12.27
CA TYR A 138 -1.23 -8.01 -13.00
C TYR A 138 -1.27 -9.25 -12.10
N ALA A 139 -0.75 -9.11 -10.89
CA ALA A 139 -0.89 -10.08 -9.81
C ALA A 139 -1.02 -9.34 -8.46
N ALA A 140 -1.80 -9.90 -7.55
CA ALA A 140 -1.95 -9.32 -6.21
C ALA A 140 -2.29 -10.39 -5.17
N VAL A 141 -1.89 -10.15 -3.90
CA VAL A 141 -2.06 -11.06 -2.76
C VAL A 141 -2.55 -10.28 -1.55
N LEU A 142 -3.58 -10.78 -0.85
CA LEU A 142 -4.01 -10.24 0.45
C LEU A 142 -2.91 -10.41 1.50
N VAL A 143 -2.79 -9.43 2.40
CA VAL A 143 -1.98 -9.62 3.61
C VAL A 143 -2.65 -10.68 4.51
N PRO A 144 -1.86 -11.47 5.27
CA PRO A 144 -2.39 -12.59 6.05
C PRO A 144 -3.52 -12.19 7.00
N GLU A 145 -3.44 -11.01 7.61
CA GLU A 145 -4.39 -10.47 8.58
C GLU A 145 -5.78 -10.23 7.97
N ASN A 146 -5.86 -10.02 6.67
CA ASN A 146 -7.10 -9.71 5.96
C ASN A 146 -7.76 -10.92 5.27
N LYS A 147 -7.18 -12.10 5.33
CA LYS A 147 -7.71 -13.33 4.68
C LYS A 147 -9.10 -13.74 5.20
N THR A 148 -9.47 -13.35 6.41
CA THR A 148 -10.77 -13.69 7.02
C THR A 148 -11.83 -12.63 6.80
N THR A 149 -11.45 -11.41 6.46
CA THR A 149 -12.33 -10.24 6.36
C THR A 149 -12.54 -9.76 4.93
N HIS A 150 -11.67 -10.13 3.99
CA HIS A 150 -11.72 -9.67 2.60
C HIS A 150 -11.75 -10.85 1.61
N CYS A 151 -12.39 -10.62 0.48
CA CYS A 151 -12.40 -11.56 -0.65
C CYS A 151 -10.98 -11.74 -1.19
N SER A 152 -10.52 -12.98 -1.31
CA SER A 152 -9.15 -13.27 -1.78
C SER A 152 -8.91 -12.96 -3.26
N HIS A 153 -9.96 -12.60 -4.02
CA HIS A 153 -9.84 -12.25 -5.43
C HIS A 153 -10.04 -10.76 -5.71
N CYS A 154 -11.15 -10.17 -5.29
CA CYS A 154 -11.46 -8.76 -5.58
C CYS A 154 -11.06 -7.79 -4.47
N PHE A 155 -10.75 -8.29 -3.26
CA PHE A 155 -10.35 -7.54 -2.06
C PHE A 155 -11.46 -6.69 -1.42
N GLU A 156 -12.71 -6.85 -1.86
CA GLU A 156 -13.86 -6.27 -1.17
C GLU A 156 -14.08 -6.96 0.18
N LEU A 157 -14.71 -6.25 1.11
CA LEU A 157 -15.10 -6.80 2.39
C LEU A 157 -16.04 -8.00 2.19
N LEU A 158 -15.88 -9.02 3.02
CA LEU A 158 -16.77 -10.16 3.05
C LEU A 158 -18.00 -9.80 3.90
N GLU A 159 -19.17 -9.91 3.29
CA GLU A 159 -20.47 -9.78 3.93
C GLU A 159 -21.01 -11.16 4.36
N GLU A 160 -22.31 -11.29 4.60
CA GLU A 160 -22.92 -12.54 5.12
C GLU A 160 -22.82 -13.73 4.15
N ASP A 161 -22.88 -13.51 2.84
CA ASP A 161 -22.85 -14.55 1.81
C ASP A 161 -21.42 -14.92 1.38
N ILE A 162 -20.69 -15.60 2.26
CA ILE A 162 -19.29 -15.97 2.01
C ILE A 162 -19.22 -17.31 1.26
N THR A 163 -18.51 -17.34 0.14
CA THR A 163 -18.14 -18.56 -0.57
C THR A 163 -16.72 -18.98 -0.22
N SER A 164 -16.53 -20.22 0.24
CA SER A 164 -15.19 -20.76 0.51
C SER A 164 -14.75 -21.71 -0.59
N CYS A 165 -13.43 -21.82 -0.84
CA CYS A 165 -12.91 -22.84 -1.75
C CYS A 165 -13.41 -24.22 -1.30
N THR A 166 -14.03 -24.95 -2.20
CA THR A 166 -14.61 -26.29 -1.91
C THR A 166 -13.53 -27.34 -1.63
N VAL A 167 -12.31 -27.12 -2.11
CA VAL A 167 -11.16 -28.04 -1.97
C VAL A 167 -10.39 -27.76 -0.68
N CYS A 168 -9.73 -26.59 -0.53
CA CYS A 168 -8.92 -26.30 0.66
C CYS A 168 -9.74 -25.75 1.84
N LYS A 169 -10.95 -25.21 1.61
CA LYS A 169 -11.83 -24.57 2.61
C LYS A 169 -11.20 -23.40 3.38
N GLN A 170 -10.01 -22.98 3.02
CA GLN A 170 -9.24 -21.94 3.70
C GLN A 170 -9.48 -20.55 3.08
N VAL A 171 -9.55 -20.51 1.75
CA VAL A 171 -9.65 -19.25 1.00
C VAL A 171 -11.11 -18.86 0.83
N LYS A 172 -11.42 -17.60 1.13
CA LYS A 172 -12.77 -17.03 1.11
C LYS A 172 -12.96 -16.05 -0.04
N TYR A 173 -14.17 -16.03 -0.57
CA TYR A 173 -14.59 -15.17 -1.68
C TYR A 173 -15.94 -14.55 -1.40
N CYS A 174 -16.20 -13.35 -1.93
CA CYS A 174 -17.50 -12.68 -1.81
C CYS A 174 -18.57 -13.27 -2.75
N SER A 175 -18.18 -14.07 -3.74
CA SER A 175 -19.08 -14.66 -4.73
C SER A 175 -18.46 -15.88 -5.41
N ILE A 176 -19.33 -16.69 -6.05
CA ILE A 176 -18.92 -17.81 -6.89
C ILE A 176 -18.09 -17.31 -8.08
N SER A 177 -18.42 -16.15 -8.68
CA SER A 177 -17.63 -15.56 -9.76
C SER A 177 -16.18 -15.31 -9.32
N CYS A 178 -15.96 -14.69 -8.16
CA CYS A 178 -14.61 -14.48 -7.62
C CYS A 178 -13.87 -15.80 -7.35
N GLN A 179 -14.57 -16.84 -6.89
CA GLN A 179 -13.99 -18.17 -6.70
C GLN A 179 -13.55 -18.79 -8.03
N LEU A 180 -14.41 -18.74 -9.06
CA LEU A 180 -14.11 -19.31 -10.39
C LEU A 180 -12.97 -18.56 -11.07
N ASP A 181 -12.96 -17.24 -11.03
CA ASP A 181 -11.89 -16.44 -11.60
C ASP A 181 -10.54 -16.71 -10.91
N ALA A 182 -10.54 -16.78 -9.57
CA ALA A 182 -9.34 -17.13 -8.80
C ALA A 182 -8.86 -18.53 -9.14
N TRP A 183 -9.79 -19.51 -9.21
CA TRP A 183 -9.48 -20.90 -9.55
C TRP A 183 -8.83 -21.00 -10.94
N LYS A 184 -9.43 -20.38 -11.94
CA LYS A 184 -8.94 -20.38 -13.31
C LYS A 184 -7.55 -19.74 -13.43
N LEU A 185 -7.31 -18.61 -12.74
CA LEU A 185 -6.10 -17.83 -12.89
C LEU A 185 -4.91 -18.37 -12.08
N TYR A 186 -5.12 -18.78 -10.82
CA TYR A 186 -4.00 -19.13 -9.93
C TYR A 186 -4.36 -20.14 -8.82
N HIS A 187 -5.56 -20.08 -8.23
CA HIS A 187 -5.84 -20.80 -6.98
C HIS A 187 -5.81 -22.33 -7.16
N LYS A 188 -6.15 -22.88 -8.32
CA LYS A 188 -6.03 -24.32 -8.60
C LYS A 188 -4.60 -24.86 -8.34
N HIS A 189 -3.58 -24.05 -8.61
CA HIS A 189 -2.19 -24.37 -8.35
C HIS A 189 -1.77 -24.09 -6.91
N GLU A 190 -2.21 -22.96 -6.34
CA GLU A 190 -1.92 -22.58 -4.96
C GLU A 190 -2.65 -23.43 -3.91
N CYS A 191 -3.80 -23.96 -4.27
CA CYS A 191 -4.70 -24.66 -3.35
C CYS A 191 -4.03 -25.84 -2.60
N SER A 192 -3.05 -26.54 -3.21
CA SER A 192 -2.27 -27.61 -2.57
C SER A 192 -1.01 -27.10 -1.88
N LEU A 193 -0.58 -25.88 -2.23
CA LEU A 193 0.70 -25.31 -1.78
C LEU A 193 0.56 -24.46 -0.52
N GLU A 194 -0.57 -24.54 0.19
CA GLU A 194 -0.81 -23.72 1.38
C GLU A 194 0.36 -23.76 2.41
N PRO A 195 0.98 -24.93 2.76
CA PRO A 195 2.11 -24.92 3.69
C PRO A 195 3.30 -24.10 3.18
N LEU A 196 3.57 -24.13 1.88
CA LEU A 196 4.58 -23.28 1.24
C LEU A 196 4.19 -21.81 1.33
N LEU A 197 2.93 -21.45 1.00
CA LEU A 197 2.45 -20.08 1.00
C LEU A 197 2.39 -19.47 2.41
N GLU A 198 2.17 -20.27 3.44
CA GLU A 198 2.24 -19.84 4.85
C GLU A 198 3.69 -19.62 5.31
N MET A 199 4.63 -20.43 4.82
CA MET A 199 6.06 -20.29 5.11
C MET A 199 6.66 -19.05 4.48
N LEU A 200 6.25 -18.71 3.26
CA LEU A 200 6.81 -17.61 2.47
C LEU A 200 6.44 -16.22 3.01
N GLU A 201 7.28 -15.25 2.67
CA GLU A 201 6.93 -13.84 2.80
C GLU A 201 5.92 -13.41 1.72
N LEU A 202 5.20 -12.32 1.98
CA LEU A 202 4.19 -11.80 1.06
C LEU A 202 4.76 -11.51 -0.34
N SER A 203 5.99 -11.01 -0.42
CA SER A 203 6.70 -10.75 -1.68
C SER A 203 6.97 -12.02 -2.47
N SER A 204 7.34 -13.11 -1.78
CA SER A 204 7.65 -14.40 -2.42
C SER A 204 6.38 -15.08 -2.92
N HIS A 205 5.27 -14.99 -2.17
CA HIS A 205 3.95 -15.42 -2.62
C HIS A 205 3.50 -14.61 -3.86
N LEU A 206 3.70 -13.27 -3.84
CA LEU A 206 3.32 -12.41 -4.97
C LEU A 206 4.14 -12.75 -6.23
N ALA A 207 5.45 -13.02 -6.09
CA ALA A 207 6.31 -13.43 -7.21
C ALA A 207 5.86 -14.78 -7.81
N LEU A 208 5.51 -15.76 -6.98
CA LEU A 208 4.93 -17.00 -7.44
C LEU A 208 3.59 -16.77 -8.17
N ARG A 209 2.67 -16.03 -7.56
CA ARG A 209 1.36 -15.73 -8.18
C ARG A 209 1.50 -15.02 -9.51
N LEU A 210 2.49 -14.13 -9.66
CA LEU A 210 2.78 -13.46 -10.91
C LEU A 210 3.07 -14.46 -12.03
N LEU A 211 3.89 -15.48 -11.78
CA LEU A 211 4.18 -16.53 -12.75
C LEU A 211 2.94 -17.41 -13.04
N LEU A 212 2.16 -17.75 -12.00
CA LEU A 212 0.93 -18.54 -12.16
C LEU A 212 -0.10 -17.82 -13.03
N VAL A 213 -0.32 -16.52 -12.80
CA VAL A 213 -1.23 -15.69 -13.60
C VAL A 213 -0.75 -15.54 -15.05
N SER A 214 0.56 -15.48 -15.27
CA SER A 214 1.14 -15.42 -16.62
C SER A 214 0.83 -16.69 -17.43
N GLY A 215 0.84 -17.83 -16.76
CA GLY A 215 0.61 -19.14 -17.37
C GLY A 215 1.81 -19.68 -18.16
N ILE A 216 1.93 -21.00 -18.22
CA ILE A 216 3.09 -21.71 -18.76
C ILE A 216 3.40 -21.29 -20.20
N LYS A 217 2.39 -21.28 -21.07
CA LYS A 217 2.57 -20.96 -22.48
C LYS A 217 3.25 -19.61 -22.71
N LYS A 218 2.75 -18.55 -22.05
CA LYS A 218 3.36 -17.21 -22.17
C LYS A 218 4.78 -17.16 -21.64
N LEU A 219 5.07 -17.89 -20.56
CA LEU A 219 6.43 -17.97 -20.01
C LEU A 219 7.38 -18.70 -20.96
N CYS A 220 6.95 -19.82 -21.57
CA CYS A 220 7.72 -20.53 -22.60
C CYS A 220 7.99 -19.63 -23.81
N ASP A 221 6.95 -19.00 -24.36
CA ASP A 221 7.07 -18.09 -25.50
C ASP A 221 8.03 -16.93 -25.20
N PHE A 222 7.94 -16.37 -23.99
CA PHE A 222 8.80 -15.29 -23.53
C PHE A 222 10.27 -15.72 -23.43
N VAL A 223 10.55 -16.86 -22.78
CA VAL A 223 11.92 -17.40 -22.65
C VAL A 223 12.50 -17.74 -24.02
N HIS A 224 11.69 -18.33 -24.91
CA HIS A 224 12.12 -18.67 -26.25
C HIS A 224 12.48 -17.45 -27.09
N SER A 225 11.64 -16.41 -27.08
CA SER A 225 11.85 -15.16 -27.84
C SER A 225 13.13 -14.43 -27.43
N ARG A 226 13.66 -14.69 -26.22
CA ARG A 226 14.89 -14.06 -25.70
C ARG A 226 16.13 -14.95 -25.75
N GLY A 227 16.03 -16.17 -26.27
CA GLY A 227 17.17 -17.09 -26.31
C GLY A 227 17.64 -17.59 -24.94
N GLY A 228 16.73 -17.60 -23.95
CA GLY A 228 17.00 -18.01 -22.56
C GLY A 228 16.73 -16.88 -21.56
N CYS A 229 17.03 -17.11 -20.28
CA CYS A 229 16.95 -16.11 -19.20
C CYS A 229 18.11 -15.09 -19.26
N ALA A 230 18.34 -14.48 -20.39
CA ALA A 230 19.38 -13.45 -20.55
C ALA A 230 18.92 -12.11 -19.96
N ASP A 231 19.90 -11.34 -19.46
CA ASP A 231 19.72 -9.97 -18.96
C ASP A 231 19.05 -9.05 -20.01
N PRO A 232 18.40 -7.95 -19.58
CA PRO A 232 17.68 -7.08 -20.48
C PRO A 232 18.57 -6.55 -21.60
N LEU A 233 18.14 -6.76 -22.85
CA LEU A 233 18.80 -6.23 -24.03
C LEU A 233 18.89 -4.70 -23.94
N CYS A 234 20.11 -4.17 -24.08
CA CYS A 234 20.34 -2.76 -24.40
C CYS A 234 19.86 -2.52 -25.83
N SER A 235 18.60 -2.14 -26.00
CA SER A 235 18.08 -1.54 -27.23
C SER A 235 17.72 -0.07 -26.93
N ASP A 236 17.76 0.78 -27.96
CA ASP A 236 17.30 2.18 -27.88
C ASP A 236 15.78 2.29 -27.60
N GLU A 237 15.10 1.17 -27.40
CA GLU A 237 13.69 1.03 -27.12
C GLU A 237 13.38 1.21 -25.63
N ILE A 238 12.22 1.77 -25.34
CA ILE A 238 11.73 1.92 -23.96
C ILE A 238 11.45 0.52 -23.39
N PRO A 239 12.07 0.12 -22.26
CA PRO A 239 11.90 -1.23 -21.72
C PRO A 239 10.43 -1.57 -21.45
N GLY A 240 9.97 -2.73 -21.93
CA GLY A 240 8.59 -3.21 -21.80
C GLY A 240 7.64 -2.73 -22.90
N CYS A 241 8.08 -1.85 -23.80
CA CYS A 241 7.31 -1.52 -25.00
C CYS A 241 7.55 -2.52 -26.11
N THR A 242 6.55 -2.67 -26.97
CA THR A 242 6.69 -3.32 -28.28
C THR A 242 7.43 -2.37 -29.25
N THR A 243 7.89 -2.88 -30.39
CA THR A 243 8.60 -2.10 -31.42
C THR A 243 7.81 -0.90 -31.96
N ASP A 244 6.48 -0.95 -31.93
CA ASP A 244 5.59 0.17 -32.27
C ASP A 244 5.30 1.12 -31.10
N GLY A 245 5.95 0.91 -29.93
CA GLY A 245 5.86 1.73 -28.73
C GLY A 245 4.59 1.50 -27.89
N LEU A 246 3.93 0.34 -28.01
CA LEU A 246 2.80 -0.03 -27.18
C LEU A 246 3.27 -0.59 -25.82
N TYR A 247 2.82 0.00 -24.73
CA TYR A 247 2.94 -0.50 -23.36
C TYR A 247 1.61 -1.15 -22.95
N SER A 248 1.51 -2.45 -23.16
CA SER A 248 0.27 -3.21 -23.05
C SER A 248 -0.12 -3.57 -21.60
N GLY A 249 0.83 -3.53 -20.67
CA GLY A 249 0.66 -4.04 -19.30
C GLY A 249 0.72 -5.57 -19.21
N ASP A 250 1.24 -6.24 -20.24
CA ASP A 250 1.43 -7.69 -20.30
C ASP A 250 2.68 -8.16 -19.52
N TYR A 251 3.04 -9.46 -19.68
CA TYR A 251 4.20 -10.05 -19.00
C TYR A 251 5.52 -9.36 -19.36
N SER A 252 5.70 -8.89 -20.60
CA SER A 252 6.90 -8.17 -21.02
C SER A 252 7.05 -6.85 -20.26
N CYS A 253 5.95 -6.12 -20.05
CA CYS A 253 5.93 -4.92 -19.22
C CYS A 253 6.31 -5.21 -17.77
N VAL A 254 5.77 -6.28 -17.19
CA VAL A 254 6.08 -6.70 -15.81
C VAL A 254 7.53 -7.15 -15.67
N HIS A 255 8.02 -7.98 -16.60
CA HIS A 255 9.43 -8.44 -16.58
C HIS A 255 10.42 -7.28 -16.74
N SER A 256 10.05 -6.20 -17.44
CA SER A 256 10.88 -5.02 -17.64
C SER A 256 10.95 -4.06 -16.45
N LEU A 257 10.20 -4.31 -15.36
CA LEU A 257 10.26 -3.51 -14.14
C LEU A 257 11.66 -3.60 -13.52
N VAL A 258 12.12 -2.52 -12.89
CA VAL A 258 13.48 -2.43 -12.37
C VAL A 258 13.73 -3.43 -11.24
N THR A 259 14.92 -4.04 -11.26
CA THR A 259 15.39 -4.93 -10.18
C THR A 259 16.34 -4.21 -9.24
N ASN A 260 17.17 -3.26 -9.75
CA ASN A 260 18.28 -2.63 -9.02
C ASN A 260 19.18 -3.64 -8.31
N THR A 261 19.42 -4.79 -8.94
CA THR A 261 20.11 -5.96 -8.33
C THR A 261 21.51 -5.59 -7.82
N GLU A 262 22.25 -4.73 -8.54
CA GLU A 262 23.60 -4.33 -8.17
C GLU A 262 23.63 -3.46 -6.91
N LEU A 263 22.51 -2.80 -6.59
CA LEU A 263 22.39 -1.91 -5.44
C LEU A 263 21.78 -2.62 -4.23
N GLN A 264 21.24 -3.82 -4.42
CA GLN A 264 20.61 -4.57 -3.33
C GLN A 264 21.65 -5.17 -2.37
N PRO A 265 21.37 -5.18 -1.06
CA PRO A 265 22.24 -5.84 -0.09
C PRO A 265 22.42 -7.34 -0.41
N THR A 266 23.63 -7.86 -0.32
CA THR A 266 23.90 -9.30 -0.56
C THR A 266 23.02 -10.21 0.28
N ALA A 267 22.73 -9.85 1.54
CA ALA A 267 21.82 -10.61 2.39
C ALA A 267 20.40 -10.74 1.81
N ALA A 268 19.87 -9.69 1.17
CA ALA A 268 18.59 -9.76 0.48
C ALA A 268 18.64 -10.69 -0.74
N LEU A 269 19.71 -10.61 -1.54
CA LEU A 269 19.91 -11.48 -2.70
C LEU A 269 20.02 -12.96 -2.31
N VAL A 270 20.65 -13.26 -1.16
CA VAL A 270 20.69 -14.61 -0.58
C VAL A 270 19.29 -15.09 -0.25
N SER A 271 18.50 -14.29 0.47
CA SER A 271 17.13 -14.66 0.85
C SER A 271 16.27 -14.90 -0.38
N PHE A 272 16.34 -14.03 -1.40
CA PHE A 272 15.61 -14.21 -2.64
C PHE A 272 16.01 -15.48 -3.40
N ALA A 273 17.30 -15.79 -3.44
CA ALA A 273 17.78 -16.99 -4.10
C ALA A 273 17.33 -18.28 -3.38
N LEU A 274 17.33 -18.30 -2.04
CA LEU A 274 16.83 -19.41 -1.24
C LEU A 274 15.32 -19.60 -1.43
N ASP A 275 14.54 -18.51 -1.38
CA ASP A 275 13.09 -18.56 -1.64
C ASP A 275 12.80 -19.04 -3.06
N ALA A 276 13.52 -18.51 -4.07
CA ALA A 276 13.37 -18.94 -5.46
C ALA A 276 13.68 -20.43 -5.64
N ALA A 277 14.78 -20.91 -5.07
CA ALA A 277 15.16 -22.32 -5.16
C ALA A 277 14.15 -23.24 -4.46
N CYS A 278 13.69 -22.85 -3.25
CA CYS A 278 12.68 -23.58 -2.49
C CYS A 278 11.35 -23.67 -3.28
N ILE A 279 10.86 -22.54 -3.77
CA ILE A 279 9.60 -22.49 -4.54
C ILE A 279 9.73 -23.30 -5.82
N THR A 280 10.83 -23.17 -6.55
CA THR A 280 11.06 -23.89 -7.81
C THR A 280 11.05 -25.39 -7.59
N GLU A 281 11.77 -25.89 -6.60
CA GLU A 281 11.85 -27.32 -6.29
C GLU A 281 10.47 -27.92 -5.94
N ILE A 282 9.63 -27.16 -5.21
CA ILE A 282 8.29 -27.61 -4.83
C ILE A 282 7.31 -27.51 -6.00
N VAL A 283 7.30 -26.36 -6.68
CA VAL A 283 6.27 -26.00 -7.66
C VAL A 283 6.50 -26.74 -8.99
N PHE A 284 7.75 -26.89 -9.41
CA PHE A 284 8.06 -27.54 -10.68
C PHE A 284 7.57 -29.00 -10.71
N GLY A 285 7.90 -29.78 -9.68
CA GLY A 285 7.44 -31.16 -9.57
C GLY A 285 5.92 -31.30 -9.41
N HIS A 286 5.27 -30.32 -8.77
CA HIS A 286 3.85 -30.41 -8.43
C HIS A 286 2.92 -29.89 -9.53
N ILE A 287 3.32 -28.86 -10.26
CA ILE A 287 2.49 -28.21 -11.30
C ILE A 287 2.84 -28.71 -12.71
N TYR A 288 4.10 -29.00 -12.98
CA TYR A 288 4.59 -29.33 -14.30
C TYR A 288 4.85 -30.85 -14.50
N GLY A 289 5.05 -31.61 -13.41
CA GLY A 289 5.25 -33.07 -13.47
C GLY A 289 4.02 -33.86 -13.98
N ASP A 290 2.81 -33.39 -13.69
CA ASP A 290 1.56 -34.03 -14.10
C ASP A 290 1.21 -33.78 -15.58
N GLN A 291 1.67 -32.71 -16.21
CA GLN A 291 1.35 -32.37 -17.60
C GLN A 291 2.16 -33.24 -18.60
N SER A 292 3.38 -33.65 -18.27
CA SER A 292 4.19 -34.51 -19.10
C SER A 292 3.59 -35.92 -19.28
N GLN A 293 2.69 -36.35 -18.38
CA GLN A 293 2.00 -37.65 -18.47
C GLN A 293 0.68 -37.59 -19.27
N SER A 294 0.03 -36.44 -19.38
CA SER A 294 -1.25 -36.30 -20.08
C SER A 294 -1.09 -36.03 -21.58
N GLU A 295 -0.03 -35.36 -22.01
CA GLU A 295 0.22 -35.05 -23.43
C GLU A 295 0.82 -36.24 -24.22
N SER A 296 1.40 -37.20 -23.53
CA SER A 296 1.90 -38.46 -24.19
C SER A 296 0.79 -39.36 -24.72
N ARG A 297 -0.48 -39.07 -24.47
CA ARG A 297 -1.63 -39.88 -24.91
C ARG A 297 -2.33 -39.40 -26.18
N ASN A 298 -2.08 -38.17 -26.64
CA ASN A 298 -2.65 -37.66 -27.88
C ASN A 298 -1.52 -37.30 -28.86
N GLY A 299 -1.12 -38.30 -29.65
CA GLY A 299 -0.07 -38.19 -30.66
C GLY A 299 -0.46 -37.27 -31.81
N THR A 300 -0.09 -35.98 -31.72
CA THR A 300 0.14 -35.11 -32.87
C THR A 300 1.53 -34.52 -32.70
N ASN A 301 2.49 -35.09 -33.43
CA ASN A 301 3.84 -34.58 -33.63
C ASN A 301 3.75 -33.23 -34.38
N ASP A 302 3.58 -32.12 -33.64
CA ASP A 302 3.94 -30.80 -34.14
C ASP A 302 5.22 -30.37 -33.41
N GLY A 303 6.30 -30.24 -34.21
CA GLY A 303 7.70 -30.23 -33.77
C GLY A 303 8.20 -29.03 -33.01
N SER A 304 7.48 -28.53 -31.97
CA SER A 304 7.93 -27.42 -31.13
C SER A 304 7.39 -27.49 -29.68
N ASN A 305 7.59 -28.67 -29.02
CA ASN A 305 7.32 -28.76 -27.58
C ASN A 305 8.51 -28.16 -26.78
N PHE A 306 8.58 -26.84 -26.67
CA PHE A 306 9.49 -26.17 -25.69
C PHE A 306 8.82 -26.18 -24.33
N ALA A 307 9.18 -27.14 -23.49
CA ALA A 307 8.77 -27.17 -22.08
C ALA A 307 9.57 -26.11 -21.29
N LEU A 308 8.89 -25.38 -20.37
CA LEU A 308 9.58 -24.54 -19.40
C LEU A 308 10.46 -25.43 -18.50
N THR A 309 11.76 -25.18 -18.49
CA THR A 309 12.68 -25.93 -17.63
C THR A 309 12.63 -25.45 -16.19
N GLU A 310 13.02 -26.31 -15.23
CA GLU A 310 13.15 -25.95 -13.82
C GLU A 310 14.09 -24.75 -13.65
N GLU A 311 15.21 -24.72 -14.36
CA GLU A 311 16.17 -23.62 -14.37
C GLU A 311 15.53 -22.31 -14.84
N ASN A 312 14.78 -22.32 -15.94
CA ASN A 312 14.13 -21.12 -16.46
C ASN A 312 13.05 -20.60 -15.50
N LEU A 313 12.26 -21.49 -14.91
CA LEU A 313 11.26 -21.12 -13.90
C LEU A 313 11.92 -20.45 -12.68
N GLY A 314 12.99 -21.05 -12.17
CA GLY A 314 13.74 -20.52 -11.03
C GLY A 314 14.38 -19.16 -11.32
N CYS A 315 14.96 -18.99 -12.52
CA CYS A 315 15.55 -17.71 -12.92
C CYS A 315 14.49 -16.61 -13.06
N LEU A 316 13.32 -16.89 -13.64
CA LEU A 316 12.21 -15.95 -13.72
C LEU A 316 11.69 -15.58 -12.32
N LEU A 317 11.54 -16.57 -11.44
CA LEU A 317 11.10 -16.34 -10.07
C LEU A 317 12.09 -15.45 -9.30
N LEU A 318 13.40 -15.76 -9.39
CA LEU A 318 14.43 -14.96 -8.76
C LEU A 318 14.46 -13.52 -9.32
N HIS A 319 14.29 -13.34 -10.62
CA HIS A 319 14.17 -12.03 -11.25
C HIS A 319 13.00 -11.24 -10.65
N HIS A 320 11.82 -11.86 -10.54
CA HIS A 320 10.66 -11.20 -9.95
C HIS A 320 10.85 -10.90 -8.46
N LEU A 321 11.48 -11.76 -7.68
CA LEU A 321 11.82 -11.49 -6.29
C LEU A 321 12.72 -10.25 -6.14
N GLN A 322 13.67 -10.08 -7.04
CA GLN A 322 14.54 -8.89 -7.08
C GLN A 322 13.78 -7.61 -7.49
N GLN A 323 12.68 -7.71 -8.22
CA GLN A 323 11.82 -6.57 -8.55
C GLN A 323 10.94 -6.11 -7.38
N MET A 324 10.59 -7.01 -6.44
CA MET A 324 9.60 -6.73 -5.39
C MET A 324 9.90 -5.51 -4.55
N PRO A 325 11.13 -5.24 -4.06
CA PRO A 325 11.40 -4.09 -3.20
C PRO A 325 11.00 -2.74 -3.82
N CYS A 326 11.13 -2.59 -5.15
CA CYS A 326 10.91 -1.33 -5.84
C CYS A 326 9.53 -1.19 -6.51
N ASN A 327 8.81 -2.31 -6.76
CA ASN A 327 7.64 -2.28 -7.64
C ASN A 327 6.34 -2.76 -6.98
N ILE A 328 6.37 -3.20 -5.72
CA ILE A 328 5.15 -3.58 -5.01
C ILE A 328 4.35 -2.32 -4.64
N HIS A 329 3.10 -2.27 -5.08
CA HIS A 329 2.13 -1.31 -4.60
C HIS A 329 1.36 -1.88 -3.40
N ALA A 330 1.29 -1.11 -2.31
CA ALA A 330 0.42 -1.42 -1.19
C ALA A 330 -1.03 -1.12 -1.59
N VAL A 331 -1.84 -2.16 -1.73
CA VAL A 331 -3.29 -1.99 -1.93
C VAL A 331 -3.90 -1.63 -0.59
N THR A 332 -4.58 -0.49 -0.54
CA THR A 332 -5.12 0.06 0.71
C THR A 332 -6.63 0.20 0.64
N ALA A 333 -7.28 -0.02 1.77
CA ALA A 333 -8.68 0.31 1.98
C ALA A 333 -8.80 1.41 3.04
N ILE A 334 -9.83 2.24 2.91
CA ILE A 334 -10.19 3.21 3.94
C ILE A 334 -11.17 2.52 4.89
N VAL A 335 -10.74 2.33 6.13
CA VAL A 335 -11.55 1.71 7.17
C VAL A 335 -12.01 2.75 8.17
N SER A 336 -13.25 2.64 8.63
CA SER A 336 -13.77 3.46 9.70
C SER A 336 -13.30 2.90 11.04
N VAL A 337 -12.77 3.75 11.90
CA VAL A 337 -12.36 3.41 13.27
C VAL A 337 -13.25 4.16 14.26
N ASN A 338 -13.57 3.52 15.41
CA ASN A 338 -14.37 4.11 16.48
C ASN A 338 -15.86 4.31 16.19
N GLU A 339 -16.54 3.25 15.75
CA GLU A 339 -17.99 3.23 15.49
C GLU A 339 -18.86 3.65 16.70
N GLN A 340 -18.39 3.41 17.93
CA GLN A 340 -19.15 3.64 19.16
C GLN A 340 -19.41 5.12 19.49
N SER A 341 -18.63 6.05 18.91
CA SER A 341 -18.77 7.49 19.18
C SER A 341 -19.77 8.22 18.27
N GLY A 342 -20.32 7.56 17.26
CA GLY A 342 -21.15 8.20 16.22
C GLY A 342 -20.41 9.22 15.35
N VAL A 343 -19.10 9.31 15.50
CA VAL A 343 -18.19 10.11 14.66
C VAL A 343 -17.07 9.21 14.18
N TRP A 344 -16.99 9.07 12.87
CA TRP A 344 -16.11 8.14 12.21
C TRP A 344 -14.76 8.79 11.91
N SER A 345 -13.69 8.24 12.47
CA SER A 345 -12.34 8.50 11.98
C SER A 345 -12.01 7.54 10.86
N LYS A 346 -11.39 8.02 9.80
CA LYS A 346 -10.97 7.20 8.66
C LYS A 346 -9.48 6.89 8.78
N GLU A 347 -9.13 5.64 8.59
CA GLU A 347 -7.74 5.18 8.53
C GLU A 347 -7.50 4.42 7.24
N GLN A 348 -6.40 4.75 6.56
CA GLN A 348 -5.96 4.02 5.38
C GLN A 348 -5.12 2.82 5.83
N ARG A 349 -5.64 1.60 5.62
CA ARG A 349 -4.95 0.35 5.97
C ARG A 349 -4.53 -0.41 4.74
N ARG A 350 -3.31 -0.95 4.77
CA ARG A 350 -2.86 -1.89 3.76
C ARG A 350 -3.61 -3.22 3.93
N ILE A 351 -4.29 -3.65 2.86
CA ILE A 351 -5.04 -4.93 2.83
C ILE A 351 -4.40 -5.96 1.90
N ALA A 352 -3.64 -5.52 0.91
CA ALA A 352 -2.99 -6.41 -0.05
C ALA A 352 -1.70 -5.80 -0.62
N ALA A 353 -1.01 -6.56 -1.43
CA ALA A 353 0.12 -6.14 -2.25
C ALA A 353 -0.12 -6.54 -3.70
N GLY A 354 0.25 -5.69 -4.67
CA GLY A 354 0.05 -5.96 -6.08
C GLY A 354 1.10 -5.33 -6.98
N ILE A 355 1.19 -5.85 -8.21
CA ILE A 355 2.02 -5.34 -9.29
C ILE A 355 1.11 -4.65 -10.30
N TYR A 356 1.37 -3.37 -10.57
CA TYR A 356 0.63 -2.49 -11.48
C TYR A 356 1.60 -1.87 -12.48
N PRO A 357 1.85 -2.52 -13.63
CA PRO A 357 2.91 -2.11 -14.55
C PRO A 357 2.74 -0.68 -15.08
N THR A 358 1.52 -0.23 -15.38
CA THR A 358 1.28 1.15 -15.86
C THR A 358 1.52 2.18 -14.75
N ALA A 359 1.03 1.93 -13.54
CA ALA A 359 1.27 2.80 -12.39
C ALA A 359 2.77 2.85 -12.02
N SER A 360 3.50 1.75 -12.23
CA SER A 360 4.96 1.69 -11.99
C SER A 360 5.79 2.52 -12.98
N LEU A 361 5.18 3.14 -13.99
CA LEU A 361 5.85 4.13 -14.85
C LEU A 361 6.00 5.50 -14.18
N MET A 362 5.22 5.77 -13.12
CA MET A 362 5.32 7.04 -12.40
C MET A 362 6.52 7.04 -11.46
N ASN A 363 7.36 8.06 -11.54
CA ASN A 363 8.45 8.29 -10.60
C ASN A 363 7.93 8.82 -9.25
N HIS A 364 8.83 8.94 -8.29
CA HIS A 364 8.53 9.48 -6.97
C HIS A 364 8.66 11.00 -6.90
N ALA A 365 7.66 11.65 -6.29
CA ALA A 365 7.78 12.98 -5.69
C ALA A 365 7.35 12.93 -4.22
N CYS A 366 8.03 13.69 -3.35
CA CYS A 366 7.67 13.77 -1.92
C CYS A 366 6.38 14.56 -1.69
N ASP A 367 6.00 15.40 -2.64
CA ASP A 367 4.76 16.19 -2.67
C ASP A 367 4.21 16.11 -4.11
N PRO A 368 3.46 15.06 -4.45
CA PRO A 368 2.99 14.82 -5.82
C PRO A 368 1.67 15.52 -6.12
N ASP A 369 1.44 15.79 -7.41
CA ASP A 369 0.18 16.37 -7.92
C ASP A 369 -0.90 15.31 -8.20
N VAL A 370 -0.66 14.04 -7.85
CA VAL A 370 -1.63 12.97 -8.00
C VAL A 370 -1.80 12.17 -6.71
N ILE A 371 -2.97 11.56 -6.56
CA ILE A 371 -3.26 10.58 -5.51
C ILE A 371 -3.50 9.21 -6.13
N VAL A 372 -2.99 8.17 -5.46
CA VAL A 372 -3.27 6.76 -5.77
C VAL A 372 -4.29 6.25 -4.76
N SER A 373 -5.41 5.74 -5.24
CA SER A 373 -6.46 5.11 -4.44
C SER A 373 -6.87 3.77 -5.04
N PHE A 374 -7.68 2.98 -4.32
CA PHE A 374 -8.12 1.66 -4.77
C PHE A 374 -9.63 1.53 -4.63
N ILE A 375 -10.25 0.85 -5.62
CA ILE A 375 -11.62 0.35 -5.56
C ILE A 375 -11.50 -1.17 -5.68
N GLY A 376 -11.73 -1.88 -4.60
CA GLY A 376 -11.33 -3.27 -4.48
C GLY A 376 -9.84 -3.43 -4.79
N ARG A 377 -9.51 -4.20 -5.83
CA ARG A 377 -8.12 -4.35 -6.30
C ARG A 377 -7.73 -3.42 -7.45
N THR A 378 -8.66 -2.60 -7.96
CA THR A 378 -8.37 -1.69 -9.09
C THR A 378 -7.72 -0.42 -8.57
N LEU A 379 -6.53 -0.12 -9.08
CA LEU A 379 -5.78 1.11 -8.81
C LEU A 379 -6.34 2.25 -9.64
N VAL A 380 -6.54 3.40 -9.01
CA VAL A 380 -7.03 4.64 -9.61
C VAL A 380 -6.02 5.75 -9.31
N VAL A 381 -5.48 6.38 -10.34
CA VAL A 381 -4.65 7.58 -10.22
C VAL A 381 -5.47 8.80 -10.61
N ARG A 382 -5.59 9.76 -9.69
CA ARG A 382 -6.29 11.04 -9.92
C ARG A 382 -5.34 12.22 -9.75
N ALA A 383 -5.49 13.23 -10.60
CA ALA A 383 -4.85 14.53 -10.37
C ALA A 383 -5.50 15.23 -9.16
N THR A 384 -4.70 15.73 -8.24
CA THR A 384 -5.15 16.54 -7.09
C THR A 384 -5.04 18.02 -7.38
N HIS A 385 -4.15 18.40 -8.30
CA HIS A 385 -3.91 19.75 -8.79
C HIS A 385 -3.97 19.80 -10.31
N ASN A 386 -4.00 21.01 -10.86
CA ASN A 386 -3.86 21.19 -12.31
C ASN A 386 -2.38 20.95 -12.68
N ILE A 387 -2.15 20.10 -13.70
CA ILE A 387 -0.81 19.78 -14.21
C ILE A 387 -0.70 20.36 -15.63
N GLN A 388 0.39 21.11 -15.89
CA GLN A 388 0.60 21.73 -17.19
C GLN A 388 1.22 20.76 -18.20
N PRO A 389 1.01 20.97 -19.50
CA PRO A 389 1.64 20.15 -20.53
C PRO A 389 3.18 20.11 -20.35
N GLY A 390 3.76 18.91 -20.42
CA GLY A 390 5.19 18.67 -20.25
C GLY A 390 5.63 18.43 -18.80
N GLU A 391 4.80 18.72 -17.79
CA GLU A 391 5.12 18.42 -16.40
C GLU A 391 5.08 16.90 -16.13
N GLU A 392 6.02 16.43 -15.30
CA GLU A 392 6.13 15.01 -14.91
C GLU A 392 4.98 14.65 -13.97
N ILE A 393 4.36 13.50 -14.22
CA ILE A 393 3.31 12.91 -13.36
C ILE A 393 4.02 11.91 -12.44
N ALA A 394 4.23 12.32 -11.20
CA ALA A 394 4.87 11.51 -10.18
C ALA A 394 3.91 11.20 -9.03
N HIS A 395 4.16 10.10 -8.29
CA HIS A 395 3.41 9.80 -7.08
C HIS A 395 4.32 9.58 -5.87
N CYS A 396 3.76 9.53 -4.65
CA CYS A 396 4.54 9.30 -3.45
C CYS A 396 4.71 7.79 -3.19
N TYR A 397 5.96 7.32 -3.13
CA TYR A 397 6.29 5.92 -2.80
C TYR A 397 6.15 5.57 -1.29
N GLY A 398 5.69 6.55 -0.48
CA GLY A 398 5.51 6.44 0.97
C GLY A 398 6.12 7.60 1.73
N PRO A 399 7.42 7.92 1.56
CA PRO A 399 8.04 9.07 2.22
C PRO A 399 7.50 10.40 1.67
N SER A 400 6.60 11.05 2.43
CA SER A 400 5.91 12.30 2.05
C SER A 400 6.50 13.51 2.75
N ALA A 401 6.59 14.66 2.06
CA ALA A 401 7.05 15.93 2.62
C ALA A 401 6.15 16.45 3.75
N SER A 402 4.84 16.18 3.68
CA SER A 402 3.88 16.58 4.71
C SER A 402 4.00 15.77 6.02
N ARG A 403 4.70 14.63 6.01
CA ARG A 403 4.77 13.70 7.15
C ARG A 403 6.17 13.46 7.70
N MET A 404 7.22 13.68 6.91
CA MET A 404 8.61 13.31 7.26
C MET A 404 9.60 14.40 6.89
N SER A 405 10.65 14.58 7.71
CA SER A 405 11.76 15.47 7.36
C SER A 405 12.49 14.97 6.10
N ARG A 406 13.23 15.86 5.45
CA ARG A 406 13.99 15.54 4.23
C ARG A 406 14.99 14.41 4.46
N GLU A 407 15.73 14.43 5.58
CA GLU A 407 16.73 13.42 5.92
C GLU A 407 16.08 12.03 6.07
N VAL A 408 14.93 11.96 6.75
CA VAL A 408 14.19 10.70 6.91
C VAL A 408 13.69 10.21 5.56
N ARG A 409 13.11 11.11 4.73
CA ARG A 409 12.64 10.72 3.39
C ARG A 409 13.77 10.19 2.52
N GLN A 410 14.90 10.91 2.46
CA GLN A 410 16.07 10.50 1.68
C GLN A 410 16.63 9.15 2.15
N SER A 411 16.73 8.96 3.47
CA SER A 411 17.20 7.68 4.05
C SER A 411 16.28 6.51 3.66
N LEU A 412 14.97 6.67 3.74
CA LEU A 412 14.01 5.64 3.36
C LEU A 412 14.03 5.34 1.86
N LEU A 413 14.10 6.38 1.02
CA LEU A 413 14.17 6.22 -0.44
C LEU A 413 15.47 5.54 -0.85
N GLN A 414 16.62 5.95 -0.28
CA GLN A 414 17.90 5.32 -0.54
C GLN A 414 17.92 3.85 -0.10
N LYS A 415 17.35 3.54 1.05
CA LYS A 415 17.35 2.17 1.61
C LYS A 415 16.48 1.20 0.80
N GLN A 416 15.31 1.65 0.31
CA GLN A 416 14.33 0.77 -0.34
C GLN A 416 14.38 0.86 -1.86
N TYR A 417 14.57 2.06 -2.43
CA TYR A 417 14.48 2.33 -3.86
C TYR A 417 15.81 2.70 -4.50
N PHE A 418 16.88 2.84 -3.69
CA PHE A 418 18.28 3.05 -4.12
C PHE A 418 18.52 4.35 -4.88
N PHE A 419 17.75 5.41 -4.63
CA PHE A 419 17.96 6.73 -5.25
C PHE A 419 17.84 7.88 -4.25
N THR A 420 18.39 9.04 -4.63
CA THR A 420 18.25 10.32 -3.92
C THR A 420 17.21 11.17 -4.63
N CYS A 421 16.15 11.58 -3.94
CA CYS A 421 15.08 12.38 -4.52
C CYS A 421 15.49 13.83 -4.72
N ASN A 422 15.20 14.38 -5.91
CA ASN A 422 15.46 15.77 -6.30
C ASN A 422 14.17 16.53 -6.70
N CYS A 423 13.00 16.12 -6.18
CA CYS A 423 11.72 16.81 -6.43
C CYS A 423 11.73 18.24 -5.86
N SER A 424 10.71 19.04 -6.21
CA SER A 424 10.56 20.43 -5.75
C SER A 424 10.61 20.56 -4.22
N ALA A 425 9.93 19.66 -3.50
CA ALA A 425 9.95 19.63 -2.03
C ALA A 425 11.33 19.32 -1.44
N CYS A 426 12.19 18.57 -2.15
CA CYS A 426 13.54 18.27 -1.70
C CYS A 426 14.57 19.36 -2.08
N LYS A 427 14.26 20.21 -3.07
CA LYS A 427 15.11 21.32 -3.51
C LYS A 427 14.80 22.63 -2.81
N SER A 428 13.61 22.77 -2.20
CA SER A 428 13.24 24.00 -1.51
C SER A 428 14.08 24.19 -0.24
N ASP A 429 14.58 25.41 0.01
CA ASP A 429 15.30 25.77 1.23
C ASP A 429 14.43 25.76 2.50
N LYS A 430 13.20 25.20 2.43
CA LYS A 430 12.28 25.04 3.56
C LYS A 430 12.73 24.01 4.60
N ASP A 431 13.94 23.47 4.47
CA ASP A 431 14.52 22.49 5.40
C ASP A 431 14.46 22.94 6.88
N LEU A 432 14.51 24.26 7.12
CA LEU A 432 14.41 24.81 8.47
C LEU A 432 12.97 24.89 8.99
N GLU A 433 11.97 25.07 8.13
CA GLU A 433 10.56 25.07 8.51
C GLU A 433 10.00 23.64 8.57
N GLU A 434 10.47 22.73 7.73
CA GLU A 434 10.04 21.32 7.70
C GLU A 434 10.42 20.59 9.00
N GLN A 435 11.56 20.89 9.60
CA GLN A 435 11.97 20.32 10.90
C GLN A 435 10.96 20.63 12.02
N TYR A 436 10.22 21.75 11.89
CA TYR A 436 9.19 22.15 12.86
C TYR A 436 7.86 21.44 12.72
N ILE A 437 7.57 20.86 11.58
CA ILE A 437 6.32 20.12 11.36
C ILE A 437 6.30 18.83 12.19
N PHE A 438 7.47 18.29 12.51
CA PHE A 438 7.62 16.98 13.16
C PHE A 438 8.02 17.05 14.63
N ASP A 439 8.71 18.12 15.06
CA ASP A 439 9.06 18.37 16.45
C ASP A 439 7.96 19.17 17.14
N ALA A 440 7.89 19.08 18.48
CA ALA A 440 6.97 19.90 19.28
C ALA A 440 7.30 21.40 19.10
N LEU A 441 6.28 22.19 18.80
CA LEU A 441 6.39 23.63 18.59
C LEU A 441 6.25 24.35 19.93
N TYR A 442 7.35 24.51 20.66
CA TYR A 442 7.33 25.18 21.96
C TYR A 442 7.12 26.69 21.84
N ILE A 443 6.56 27.31 22.91
CA ILE A 443 6.32 28.73 23.01
C ILE A 443 7.53 29.42 23.66
N CYS A 444 8.04 30.49 23.05
CA CYS A 444 9.05 31.34 23.67
C CYS A 444 8.45 32.13 24.84
N PRO A 445 9.01 32.01 26.07
CA PRO A 445 8.49 32.73 27.21
C PRO A 445 8.62 34.27 27.11
N LYS A 446 9.47 34.77 26.20
CA LYS A 446 9.68 36.21 26.00
C LYS A 446 8.82 36.83 24.89
N CYS A 447 8.59 36.14 23.79
CA CYS A 447 7.92 36.75 22.64
C CYS A 447 6.84 35.88 22.02
N SER A 448 6.52 34.72 22.62
CA SER A 448 5.51 33.75 22.18
C SER A 448 5.77 33.14 20.78
N SER A 449 6.90 33.44 20.17
CA SER A 449 7.31 32.80 18.90
C SER A 449 7.74 31.36 19.12
N VAL A 450 7.92 30.62 18.04
CA VAL A 450 8.35 29.21 18.07
C VAL A 450 9.76 29.09 18.65
N VAL A 451 9.97 28.09 19.51
CA VAL A 451 11.25 27.68 20.06
C VAL A 451 11.58 26.30 19.52
N ILE A 452 12.81 26.13 19.07
CA ILE A 452 13.38 24.81 18.77
C ILE A 452 14.15 24.32 19.96
N VAL A 453 13.90 23.05 20.27
CA VAL A 453 14.58 22.37 21.37
C VAL A 453 15.59 21.38 20.79
N SER A 454 16.84 21.45 21.27
CA SER A 454 17.93 20.54 20.96
C SER A 454 18.50 19.93 22.22
N ARG A 455 19.12 18.76 22.11
CA ARG A 455 19.87 18.16 23.22
C ARG A 455 21.36 18.39 22.96
N GLU A 456 22.00 19.14 23.85
CA GLU A 456 23.43 19.43 23.80
C GLU A 456 24.06 19.12 25.15
N ASN A 457 25.07 18.21 25.18
CA ASN A 457 25.78 17.84 26.40
C ASN A 457 24.86 17.52 27.61
N ASP A 458 23.86 16.66 27.37
CA ASP A 458 22.82 16.26 28.35
C ASP A 458 21.89 17.39 28.83
N LYS A 459 22.01 18.61 28.29
CA LYS A 459 21.07 19.71 28.54
C LYS A 459 20.05 19.82 27.41
N ILE A 460 18.84 20.19 27.77
CA ILE A 460 17.76 20.45 26.81
C ILE A 460 17.65 21.95 26.61
N LEU A 461 18.23 22.45 25.53
CA LEU A 461 18.25 23.88 25.23
C LEU A 461 17.18 24.23 24.18
N GLY A 462 16.42 25.27 24.48
CA GLY A 462 15.44 25.88 23.56
C GLY A 462 15.95 27.20 22.99
N LYS A 463 15.96 27.34 21.66
CA LYS A 463 16.36 28.56 20.95
C LYS A 463 15.15 29.19 20.23
N CYS A 464 14.84 30.42 20.55
CA CYS A 464 13.76 31.14 19.87
C CYS A 464 14.11 31.45 18.42
N LYS A 465 13.16 31.18 17.53
CA LYS A 465 13.31 31.44 16.08
C LYS A 465 13.16 32.87 15.67
N ASN A 466 12.53 33.70 16.50
CA ASN A 466 12.44 35.12 16.20
C ASN A 466 13.83 35.76 16.32
N ALA A 467 14.42 36.14 15.18
CA ALA A 467 15.76 36.74 15.13
C ALA A 467 15.90 38.00 16.00
N LYS A 468 14.79 38.77 16.20
CA LYS A 468 14.80 39.93 17.08
C LYS A 468 14.79 39.56 18.56
N CYS A 469 14.35 38.33 18.91
CA CYS A 469 14.30 37.85 20.29
C CYS A 469 15.57 37.09 20.67
N GLY A 470 15.96 36.10 19.85
CA GLY A 470 17.16 35.30 20.04
C GLY A 470 17.28 34.58 21.39
N HIS A 471 16.18 34.50 22.16
CA HIS A 471 16.18 33.94 23.52
C HIS A 471 16.62 32.46 23.49
N VAL A 472 17.55 32.11 24.36
CA VAL A 472 18.02 30.72 24.60
C VAL A 472 17.88 30.47 26.11
N SER A 473 17.27 29.32 26.45
CA SER A 473 17.10 28.90 27.84
C SER A 473 17.00 27.38 27.97
N ASP A 474 17.08 26.88 29.20
CA ASP A 474 16.77 25.48 29.49
C ASP A 474 15.27 25.21 29.31
N PHE A 475 14.93 24.19 28.54
CA PHE A 475 13.57 23.74 28.22
C PHE A 475 13.24 22.35 28.83
N SER A 476 14.04 21.88 29.76
CA SER A 476 13.83 20.59 30.42
C SER A 476 12.45 20.49 31.05
N PHE A 477 11.98 21.57 31.70
CA PHE A 477 10.66 21.63 32.32
C PHE A 477 9.53 21.52 31.29
N GLU A 478 9.58 22.28 30.20
CA GLU A 478 8.57 22.26 29.14
C GLU A 478 8.49 20.91 28.45
N VAL A 479 9.64 20.28 28.21
CA VAL A 479 9.72 18.92 27.64
C VAL A 479 9.09 17.90 28.61
N ASP A 480 9.34 18.01 29.90
CA ASP A 480 8.72 17.10 30.88
C ASP A 480 7.21 17.34 31.04
N VAL A 481 6.75 18.60 30.91
CA VAL A 481 5.30 18.89 30.84
C VAL A 481 4.65 18.18 29.66
N VAL A 482 5.26 18.22 28.46
CA VAL A 482 4.75 17.52 27.27
C VAL A 482 4.74 16.01 27.47
N LYS A 483 5.81 15.42 28.02
CA LYS A 483 5.88 13.97 28.32
C LYS A 483 4.78 13.55 29.30
N ASN A 484 4.55 14.35 30.35
CA ASN A 484 3.50 14.06 31.34
C ASN A 484 2.10 14.22 30.72
N ALA A 485 1.90 15.23 29.88
CA ALA A 485 0.66 15.40 29.13
C ALA A 485 0.40 14.21 28.17
N GLN A 486 1.44 13.65 27.55
CA GLN A 486 1.32 12.44 26.70
C GLN A 486 0.85 11.22 27.49
N LYS A 487 1.33 11.04 28.72
CA LYS A 487 0.83 9.96 29.61
C LYS A 487 -0.66 10.15 29.93
N LEU A 488 -1.07 11.40 30.25
CA LEU A 488 -2.48 11.72 30.51
C LEU A 488 -3.33 11.44 29.26
N PHE A 489 -2.83 11.81 28.07
CA PHE A 489 -3.50 11.53 26.82
C PHE A 489 -3.74 10.04 26.61
N GLY A 490 -2.71 9.20 26.81
CA GLY A 490 -2.84 7.74 26.73
C GLY A 490 -3.88 7.17 27.71
N LEU A 491 -3.90 7.65 28.96
CA LEU A 491 -4.90 7.24 29.94
C LEU A 491 -6.33 7.65 29.54
N ALA A 492 -6.47 8.85 28.95
CA ALA A 492 -7.77 9.35 28.49
C ALA A 492 -8.31 8.52 27.31
N VAL A 493 -7.45 8.20 26.33
CA VAL A 493 -7.84 7.35 25.18
C VAL A 493 -8.28 5.98 25.66
N ALA A 494 -7.52 5.34 26.56
CA ALA A 494 -7.90 4.05 27.14
C ALA A 494 -9.24 4.13 27.91
N SER A 495 -9.51 5.25 28.62
CA SER A 495 -10.79 5.45 29.30
C SER A 495 -11.96 5.62 28.31
N LEU A 496 -11.73 6.23 27.15
CA LEU A 496 -12.72 6.36 26.08
C LEU A 496 -13.09 4.99 25.49
N GLU A 497 -12.10 4.16 25.22
CA GLU A 497 -12.29 2.79 24.72
C GLU A 497 -13.07 1.90 25.71
N GLN A 498 -12.95 2.18 27.02
CA GLN A 498 -13.71 1.51 28.07
C GLN A 498 -15.12 2.09 28.30
N GLY A 499 -15.56 3.07 27.49
CA GLY A 499 -16.87 3.72 27.65
C GLY A 499 -16.95 4.73 28.80
N GLN A 500 -15.83 5.10 29.43
CA GLN A 500 -15.78 6.05 30.56
C GLN A 500 -15.67 7.52 30.06
N GLY A 501 -16.62 7.95 29.24
CA GLY A 501 -16.57 9.24 28.53
C GLY A 501 -16.40 10.46 29.43
N VAL A 502 -17.06 10.53 30.60
CA VAL A 502 -16.94 11.69 31.52
C VAL A 502 -15.50 11.81 32.07
N LYS A 503 -14.93 10.68 32.53
CA LYS A 503 -13.55 10.65 33.02
C LYS A 503 -12.54 10.99 31.94
N CYS A 504 -12.74 10.45 30.71
CA CYS A 504 -11.95 10.81 29.55
C CYS A 504 -11.98 12.31 29.29
N LEU A 505 -13.17 12.95 29.31
CA LEU A 505 -13.34 14.38 29.05
C LEU A 505 -12.54 15.24 30.05
N GLU A 506 -12.59 14.93 31.34
CA GLU A 506 -11.85 15.65 32.39
C GLU A 506 -10.33 15.49 32.19
N THR A 507 -9.86 14.27 31.95
CA THR A 507 -8.43 14.00 31.73
C THR A 507 -7.90 14.69 30.47
N LEU A 508 -8.68 14.70 29.36
CA LEU A 508 -8.32 15.41 28.14
C LEU A 508 -8.27 16.93 28.32
N LYS A 509 -9.18 17.52 29.09
CA LYS A 509 -9.14 18.96 29.42
C LYS A 509 -7.88 19.32 30.20
N GLU A 510 -7.48 18.49 31.16
CA GLU A 510 -6.23 18.70 31.89
C GLU A 510 -5.01 18.56 30.96
N CYS A 511 -5.00 17.53 30.10
CA CYS A 511 -3.97 17.32 29.09
C CYS A 511 -3.85 18.54 28.17
N LEU A 512 -4.98 19.05 27.63
CA LEU A 512 -5.01 20.21 26.75
C LEU A 512 -4.41 21.45 27.44
N LYS A 513 -4.82 21.72 28.68
CA LYS A 513 -4.30 22.85 29.45
C LYS A 513 -2.79 22.78 29.63
N LYS A 514 -2.24 21.59 29.95
CA LYS A 514 -0.78 21.39 30.08
C LYS A 514 -0.07 21.63 28.75
N ARG A 515 -0.58 21.06 27.63
CA ARG A 515 -0.01 21.23 26.30
C ARG A 515 -0.06 22.69 25.85
N GLN A 516 -1.19 23.40 26.00
CA GLN A 516 -1.35 24.79 25.59
C GLN A 516 -0.47 25.79 26.37
N ASN A 517 -0.02 25.45 27.57
CA ASN A 517 0.88 26.31 28.35
C ASN A 517 2.29 26.36 27.78
N VAL A 518 2.73 25.33 27.03
CA VAL A 518 4.11 25.20 26.57
C VAL A 518 4.24 25.02 25.06
N LEU A 519 3.15 24.64 24.35
CA LEU A 519 3.12 24.38 22.92
C LEU A 519 2.30 25.42 22.18
N GLN A 520 2.69 25.69 20.93
CA GLN A 520 1.95 26.55 20.00
C GLN A 520 0.52 26.01 19.76
N ARG A 521 -0.42 26.94 19.50
CA ARG A 521 -1.84 26.61 19.28
C ARG A 521 -2.10 25.52 18.24
N TYR A 522 -1.28 25.46 17.19
CA TYR A 522 -1.44 24.53 16.07
C TYR A 522 -0.41 23.39 16.10
N ASP A 523 0.24 23.20 17.26
CA ASP A 523 1.10 22.06 17.47
C ASP A 523 0.32 20.74 17.30
N LYS A 524 1.00 19.70 16.81
CA LYS A 524 0.39 18.38 16.52
C LYS A 524 -0.26 17.75 17.76
N ASP A 525 0.39 17.86 18.92
CA ASP A 525 -0.09 17.26 20.15
C ASP A 525 -1.30 18.02 20.71
N VAL A 526 -1.33 19.35 20.52
CA VAL A 526 -2.51 20.18 20.84
C VAL A 526 -3.67 19.81 19.91
N ALA A 527 -3.42 19.65 18.61
CA ALA A 527 -4.43 19.26 17.63
C ALA A 527 -4.99 17.86 17.91
N GLU A 528 -4.13 16.90 18.25
CA GLU A 528 -4.52 15.54 18.66
C GLU A 528 -5.43 15.53 19.89
N THR A 529 -5.11 16.39 20.88
CA THR A 529 -5.96 16.53 22.07
C THR A 529 -7.32 17.13 21.73
N HIS A 530 -7.37 18.10 20.82
CA HIS A 530 -8.62 18.66 20.33
C HIS A 530 -9.45 17.61 19.56
N ASP A 531 -8.83 16.77 18.73
CA ASP A 531 -9.52 15.68 18.05
C ASP A 531 -10.11 14.66 19.04
N ALA A 532 -9.32 14.25 20.03
CA ALA A 532 -9.79 13.36 21.09
C ALA A 532 -10.94 13.97 21.92
N LEU A 533 -10.88 15.29 22.23
CA LEU A 533 -11.97 16.01 22.87
C LEU A 533 -13.23 16.09 22.01
N ALA A 534 -13.06 16.24 20.68
CA ALA A 534 -14.19 16.22 19.75
C ALA A 534 -14.89 14.85 19.78
N ARG A 535 -14.13 13.76 19.69
CA ARG A 535 -14.67 12.39 19.77
C ARG A 535 -15.35 12.11 21.11
N CYS A 536 -14.72 12.48 22.21
CA CYS A 536 -15.27 12.28 23.55
C CYS A 536 -16.57 13.08 23.75
N ASN A 537 -16.65 14.35 23.34
CA ASN A 537 -17.89 15.13 23.41
C ASN A 537 -18.98 14.56 22.50
N ALA A 538 -18.64 14.04 21.32
CA ALA A 538 -19.60 13.40 20.41
C ALA A 538 -20.21 12.15 21.04
N SER A 539 -19.41 11.29 21.66
CA SER A 539 -19.90 10.09 22.36
C SER A 539 -20.83 10.41 23.54
N LEU A 540 -20.68 11.60 24.12
CA LEU A 540 -21.56 12.12 25.18
C LEU A 540 -22.79 12.90 24.65
N GLY A 541 -22.97 13.00 23.32
CA GLY A 541 -24.04 13.79 22.69
C GLY A 541 -23.82 15.30 22.70
N ASN A 542 -22.67 15.78 23.14
CA ASN A 542 -22.32 17.20 23.23
C ASN A 542 -21.81 17.75 21.87
N PHE A 543 -22.60 17.59 20.80
CA PHE A 543 -22.16 17.87 19.42
C PHE A 543 -21.65 19.29 19.16
N ARG A 544 -22.17 20.32 19.86
CA ARG A 544 -21.69 21.69 19.71
C ARG A 544 -20.26 21.87 20.25
N GLN A 545 -19.97 21.23 21.40
CA GLN A 545 -18.60 21.24 21.97
C GLN A 545 -17.67 20.36 21.12
N ALA A 546 -18.17 19.23 20.64
CA ALA A 546 -17.43 18.38 19.70
C ALA A 546 -17.03 19.15 18.44
N ALA A 547 -17.96 19.89 17.82
CA ALA A 547 -17.69 20.72 16.63
C ALA A 547 -16.65 21.82 16.94
N PHE A 548 -16.73 22.49 18.09
CA PHE A 548 -15.73 23.49 18.50
C PHE A 548 -14.31 22.91 18.55
N HIS A 549 -14.14 21.75 19.18
CA HIS A 549 -12.84 21.09 19.25
C HIS A 549 -12.38 20.55 17.88
N CYS A 550 -13.29 20.00 17.09
CA CYS A 550 -12.98 19.57 15.74
C CYS A 550 -12.55 20.73 14.82
N GLU A 551 -13.13 21.94 14.93
CA GLU A 551 -12.68 23.13 14.20
C GLU A 551 -11.21 23.47 14.51
N GLN A 552 -10.75 23.28 15.76
CA GLN A 552 -9.36 23.54 16.14
C GLN A 552 -8.39 22.51 15.54
N SER A 553 -8.74 21.20 15.58
CA SER A 553 -7.92 20.15 14.95
C SER A 553 -7.90 20.30 13.43
N THR A 554 -9.06 20.57 12.81
CA THR A 554 -9.19 20.79 11.35
C THR A 554 -8.30 21.93 10.86
N GLU A 555 -8.23 23.07 11.59
CA GLU A 555 -7.35 24.18 11.22
C GLU A 555 -5.87 23.81 11.34
N SER A 556 -5.49 23.02 12.33
CA SER A 556 -4.12 22.51 12.46
C SER A 556 -3.75 21.56 11.30
N VAL A 557 -4.68 20.68 10.92
CA VAL A 557 -4.51 19.79 9.75
C VAL A 557 -4.37 20.61 8.47
N ARG A 558 -5.22 21.63 8.25
CA ARG A 558 -5.14 22.52 7.10
C ARG A 558 -3.79 23.22 6.98
N ARG A 559 -3.24 23.69 8.11
CA ARG A 559 -1.91 24.34 8.14
C ARG A 559 -0.77 23.39 7.86
N ARG A 560 -0.88 22.16 8.36
CA ARG A 560 0.17 21.15 8.24
C ARG A 560 0.19 20.50 6.86
N PHE A 561 -0.97 20.12 6.34
CA PHE A 561 -1.08 19.32 5.12
C PHE A 561 -1.52 20.14 3.89
N GLY A 562 -1.96 21.38 4.09
CA GLY A 562 -2.49 22.23 3.03
C GLY A 562 -4.01 22.18 2.90
N SER A 563 -4.58 23.21 2.26
CA SER A 563 -6.03 23.37 2.06
C SER A 563 -6.63 22.44 1.01
N GLU A 564 -5.81 21.81 0.18
CA GLU A 564 -6.24 20.89 -0.88
C GLU A 564 -5.89 19.42 -0.56
N SER A 565 -5.35 19.15 0.64
CA SER A 565 -4.91 17.81 1.05
C SER A 565 -6.08 16.87 1.34
N VAL A 566 -5.84 15.57 1.19
CA VAL A 566 -6.80 14.53 1.52
C VAL A 566 -7.08 14.44 3.02
N GLU A 567 -6.07 14.70 3.84
CA GLU A 567 -6.19 14.78 5.30
C GLU A 567 -7.19 15.87 5.70
N TYR A 568 -7.08 17.07 5.09
CA TYR A 568 -8.01 18.17 5.34
C TYR A 568 -9.43 17.83 4.86
N ALA A 569 -9.56 17.14 3.72
CA ALA A 569 -10.87 16.72 3.22
C ALA A 569 -11.59 15.77 4.18
N HIS A 570 -10.88 14.82 4.80
CA HIS A 570 -11.46 13.93 5.83
C HIS A 570 -11.82 14.68 7.13
N GLU A 571 -11.01 15.66 7.54
CA GLU A 571 -11.35 16.50 8.69
C GLU A 571 -12.61 17.33 8.44
N LEU A 572 -12.80 17.85 7.22
CA LEU A 572 -14.02 18.56 6.85
C LEU A 572 -15.25 17.64 6.88
N HIS A 573 -15.13 16.38 6.44
CA HIS A 573 -16.22 15.41 6.53
C HIS A 573 -16.62 15.16 7.99
N LYS A 574 -15.67 14.89 8.86
CA LYS A 574 -15.90 14.72 10.30
C LYS A 574 -16.53 15.97 10.94
N LEU A 575 -16.01 17.15 10.63
CA LEU A 575 -16.55 18.43 11.11
C LEU A 575 -17.99 18.65 10.62
N ALA A 576 -18.30 18.32 9.37
CA ALA A 576 -19.64 18.44 8.81
C ALA A 576 -20.65 17.58 9.58
N GLN A 577 -20.30 16.33 9.91
CA GLN A 577 -21.15 15.44 10.73
C GLN A 577 -21.43 16.05 12.11
N LEU A 578 -20.42 16.60 12.77
CA LEU A 578 -20.57 17.23 14.10
C LEU A 578 -21.42 18.50 14.05
N LEU A 579 -21.21 19.34 13.05
CA LEU A 579 -22.01 20.55 12.87
C LEU A 579 -23.47 20.24 12.52
N PHE A 580 -23.70 19.20 11.70
CA PHE A 580 -25.03 18.72 11.36
C PHE A 580 -25.78 18.24 12.60
N ASN A 581 -25.18 17.34 13.39
CA ASN A 581 -25.75 16.80 14.62
C ASN A 581 -25.92 17.90 15.70
N GLY A 582 -25.01 18.87 15.74
CA GLY A 582 -25.08 20.04 16.62
C GLY A 582 -26.12 21.10 16.22
N LYS A 583 -26.83 20.90 15.09
CA LYS A 583 -27.82 21.83 14.51
C LYS A 583 -27.23 23.23 14.21
N LEU A 584 -25.97 23.29 13.79
CA LEU A 584 -25.25 24.50 13.40
C LEU A 584 -25.33 24.71 11.88
N THR A 585 -26.56 24.86 11.37
CA THR A 585 -26.94 24.73 9.95
C THR A 585 -26.08 25.55 8.99
N ASN A 586 -25.86 26.87 9.26
CA ASN A 586 -25.11 27.72 8.34
C ASN A 586 -23.63 27.32 8.23
N LYS A 587 -22.99 27.04 9.38
CA LYS A 587 -21.61 26.54 9.39
C LYS A 587 -21.50 25.17 8.70
N ALA A 588 -22.46 24.27 8.97
CA ALA A 588 -22.49 22.95 8.36
C ALA A 588 -22.53 23.04 6.83
N LEU A 589 -23.37 23.90 6.24
CA LEU A 589 -23.46 24.05 4.79
C LEU A 589 -22.13 24.48 4.14
N THR A 590 -21.43 25.45 4.75
CA THR A 590 -20.12 25.92 4.26
C THR A 590 -19.08 24.80 4.27
N VAL A 591 -19.01 24.04 5.38
CA VAL A 591 -18.06 22.95 5.53
C VAL A 591 -18.39 21.79 4.59
N ILE A 592 -19.68 21.46 4.44
CA ILE A 592 -20.16 20.41 3.52
C ILE A 592 -19.77 20.73 2.06
N GLU A 593 -19.95 21.96 1.59
CA GLU A 593 -19.58 22.33 0.21
C GLU A 593 -18.07 22.17 -0.03
N SER A 594 -17.24 22.58 0.93
CA SER A 594 -15.79 22.38 0.86
C SER A 594 -15.40 20.90 0.89
N GLY A 595 -16.03 20.12 1.76
CA GLY A 595 -15.83 18.67 1.86
C GLY A 595 -16.21 17.93 0.59
N ILE A 596 -17.39 18.22 0.01
CA ILE A 596 -17.82 17.65 -1.27
C ILE A 596 -16.80 17.95 -2.38
N ARG A 597 -16.36 19.21 -2.49
CA ARG A 597 -15.37 19.61 -3.52
C ARG A 597 -14.08 18.79 -3.38
N LEU A 598 -13.48 18.75 -2.21
CA LEU A 598 -12.19 18.08 -2.01
C LEU A 598 -12.30 16.56 -2.13
N LEU A 599 -13.28 15.94 -1.49
CA LEU A 599 -13.45 14.48 -1.58
C LEU A 599 -13.77 14.04 -3.01
N THR A 600 -14.51 14.86 -3.79
CA THR A 600 -14.74 14.58 -5.22
C THR A 600 -13.44 14.64 -6.03
N ILE A 601 -12.56 15.58 -5.76
CA ILE A 601 -11.24 15.67 -6.40
C ILE A 601 -10.42 14.41 -6.08
N HIS A 602 -10.36 13.98 -4.82
CA HIS A 602 -9.51 12.89 -4.38
C HIS A 602 -10.07 11.50 -4.73
N TYR A 603 -11.38 11.28 -4.58
CA TYR A 603 -11.98 9.94 -4.66
C TYR A 603 -13.06 9.80 -5.74
N GLY A 604 -13.59 10.91 -6.26
CA GLY A 604 -14.66 10.93 -7.25
C GLY A 604 -16.04 11.18 -6.64
N ALA A 605 -17.00 11.51 -7.52
CA ALA A 605 -18.36 11.92 -7.12
C ALA A 605 -19.19 10.79 -6.49
N THR A 606 -18.86 9.53 -6.78
CA THR A 606 -19.55 8.32 -6.28
C THR A 606 -18.94 7.78 -4.98
N TYR A 607 -17.98 8.49 -4.38
CA TYR A 607 -17.41 8.09 -3.11
C TYR A 607 -18.46 8.24 -1.98
N THR A 608 -18.56 7.24 -1.12
CA THR A 608 -19.61 7.16 -0.09
C THR A 608 -19.70 8.41 0.80
N ASP A 609 -18.56 8.99 1.18
CA ASP A 609 -18.55 10.20 2.02
C ASP A 609 -19.04 11.43 1.24
N VAL A 610 -18.86 11.47 -0.08
CA VAL A 610 -19.43 12.52 -0.95
C VAL A 610 -20.94 12.40 -1.00
N GLU A 611 -21.47 11.19 -1.15
CA GLU A 611 -22.91 10.93 -1.14
C GLU A 611 -23.54 11.28 0.22
N GLU A 612 -22.87 10.93 1.32
CA GLU A 612 -23.30 11.30 2.68
C GLU A 612 -23.40 12.82 2.83
N LEU A 613 -22.35 13.55 2.46
CA LEU A 613 -22.35 15.01 2.51
C LEU A 613 -23.41 15.63 1.62
N GLN A 614 -23.68 15.09 0.43
CA GLN A 614 -24.75 15.54 -0.46
C GLN A 614 -26.12 15.34 0.18
N ASN A 615 -26.36 14.22 0.85
CA ASN A 615 -27.60 13.93 1.57
C ASN A 615 -27.79 14.89 2.75
N MET A 616 -26.73 15.14 3.52
CA MET A 616 -26.75 16.13 4.62
C MET A 616 -27.09 17.54 4.07
N ARG A 617 -26.45 17.96 2.96
CA ARG A 617 -26.73 19.24 2.28
C ARG A 617 -28.17 19.35 1.87
N LYS A 618 -28.75 18.31 1.26
CA LYS A 618 -30.16 18.28 0.84
C LYS A 618 -31.10 18.45 2.03
N THR A 619 -30.83 17.73 3.12
CA THR A 619 -31.63 17.81 4.37
C THR A 619 -31.59 19.22 4.96
N LEU A 620 -30.41 19.85 5.09
CA LEU A 620 -30.28 21.19 5.64
C LEU A 620 -30.94 22.28 4.77
N ARG A 621 -30.83 22.16 3.44
CA ARG A 621 -31.48 23.10 2.49
C ARG A 621 -33.02 23.01 2.57
N ASN A 622 -33.55 21.78 2.71
CA ASN A 622 -35.00 21.60 2.89
C ASN A 622 -35.48 22.18 4.23
N PHE A 623 -34.72 21.99 5.30
CA PHE A 623 -35.02 22.57 6.61
C PHE A 623 -35.05 24.09 6.58
N LEU A 624 -34.15 24.73 5.85
CA LEU A 624 -34.13 26.19 5.70
C LEU A 624 -35.32 26.72 4.87
N LYS A 625 -35.72 25.98 3.82
CA LYS A 625 -36.90 26.34 2.99
C LYS A 625 -38.22 26.19 3.76
N GLY A 626 -38.32 25.23 4.66
CA GLY A 626 -39.51 25.03 5.49
C GLY A 626 -39.63 25.99 6.66
N LYS A 627 -38.61 26.84 6.91
CA LYS A 627 -38.63 27.92 7.92
C LYS A 627 -38.97 29.28 7.32
N THR A 628 -38.99 29.41 5.99
CA THR A 628 -39.48 30.60 5.28
C THR A 628 -40.94 30.36 4.84
#